data_c0bfae6cc652e8c8574a2287ef04ccf5
#
_entry.id   c0bfae6cc652e8c8574a2287ef04ccf5
#
_cell.length_a   1.000
_cell.length_b   1.000
_cell.length_c   1.000
_cell.angle_alpha   90.00
_cell.angle_beta   90.00
_cell.angle_gamma   90.00
#
_symmetry.space_group_name_H-M   'P 1'
#
loop_
_entity.id
_entity.type
_entity.pdbx_description
1 polymer ?
#
loop_
_entity_poly.entity_id
_entity_poly.type
_entity_poly.pdbx_seq_one_letter_code
_entity_poly.pdbx_strand_id
1 'polypeptide(L)'
;VYKRQVKIRAFFIILVFTSAILITFLVISSLKENVVYFKSPTDINNLNQIERKKIRVGGMVKKNSIEIENKNLKFVITDFKNEIIVTFSGAVPNLFEEGKGVVAEGYLEDRKYLKAEKILAKHDENYMPPEVKEAIQGN
;
A
#
# COMPACT_ATOMS: atom_id res chain seq x y z
N VAL A 1 -45.14 0.85 -39.30
CA VAL A 1 -45.26 0.79 -37.83
C VAL A 1 -44.24 -0.19 -37.26
N TYR A 2 -44.11 -1.37 -37.82
CA TYR A 2 -43.14 -2.39 -37.34
C TYR A 2 -41.68 -1.96 -37.38
N LYS A 3 -41.23 -1.35 -38.45
CA LYS A 3 -39.84 -0.86 -38.62
C LYS A 3 -39.45 0.24 -37.62
N ARG A 4 -40.43 1.07 -37.19
CA ARG A 4 -40.20 2.12 -36.21
C ARG A 4 -40.03 1.53 -34.79
N GLN A 5 -40.82 0.52 -34.46
CA GLN A 5 -40.72 -0.16 -33.16
C GLN A 5 -39.42 -0.93 -33.00
N VAL A 6 -38.93 -1.56 -34.06
CA VAL A 6 -37.61 -2.25 -34.03
C VAL A 6 -36.48 -1.27 -33.78
N LYS A 7 -36.48 -0.10 -34.41
CA LYS A 7 -35.49 0.94 -34.21
C LYS A 7 -35.48 1.48 -32.77
N ILE A 8 -36.65 1.67 -32.19
CA ILE A 8 -36.79 2.14 -30.80
C ILE A 8 -36.26 1.08 -29.83
N ARG A 9 -36.61 -0.20 -30.04
CA ARG A 9 -36.09 -1.31 -29.22
C ARG A 9 -34.60 -1.46 -29.32
N ALA A 10 -34.05 -1.38 -30.53
CA ALA A 10 -32.61 -1.41 -30.76
C ALA A 10 -31.90 -0.22 -30.06
N PHE A 11 -32.49 0.96 -30.11
CA PHE A 11 -31.96 2.13 -29.41
C PHE A 11 -31.90 1.92 -27.89
N PHE A 12 -32.94 1.38 -27.28
CA PHE A 12 -32.94 1.10 -25.84
C PHE A 12 -31.92 0.01 -25.45
N ILE A 13 -31.76 -1.01 -26.28
CA ILE A 13 -30.77 -2.06 -26.05
C ILE A 13 -29.35 -1.46 -26.09
N ILE A 14 -29.05 -0.65 -27.09
CA ILE A 14 -27.75 0.04 -27.20
C ILE A 14 -27.51 0.96 -26.01
N LEU A 15 -28.53 1.71 -25.59
CA LEU A 15 -28.45 2.59 -24.43
C LEU A 15 -28.11 1.82 -23.14
N VAL A 16 -28.78 0.69 -22.91
CA VAL A 16 -28.52 -0.16 -21.74
C VAL A 16 -27.10 -0.73 -21.79
N PHE A 17 -26.66 -1.24 -22.91
CA PHE A 17 -25.27 -1.74 -23.05
C PHE A 17 -24.24 -0.66 -22.84
N THR A 18 -24.44 0.52 -23.40
CA THR A 18 -23.52 1.66 -23.23
C THR A 18 -23.45 2.10 -21.77
N SER A 19 -24.60 2.18 -21.09
CA SER A 19 -24.63 2.54 -19.67
C SER A 19 -23.93 1.48 -18.79
N ALA A 20 -24.12 0.19 -19.09
CA ALA A 20 -23.46 -0.89 -18.38
C ALA A 20 -21.94 -0.84 -18.54
N ILE A 21 -21.45 -0.59 -19.75
CA ILE A 21 -20.02 -0.42 -20.02
C ILE A 21 -19.45 0.79 -19.25
N LEU A 22 -20.16 1.91 -19.25
CA LEU A 22 -19.76 3.12 -18.55
C LEU A 22 -19.68 2.89 -17.02
N ILE A 23 -20.68 2.26 -16.44
CA ILE A 23 -20.71 1.92 -15.00
C ILE A 23 -19.57 0.99 -14.65
N THR A 24 -19.35 -0.05 -15.45
CA THR A 24 -18.23 -0.99 -15.25
C THR A 24 -16.88 -0.28 -15.31
N PHE A 25 -16.69 0.61 -16.26
CA PHE A 25 -15.48 1.41 -16.38
C PHE A 25 -15.26 2.31 -15.16
N LEU A 26 -16.29 2.99 -14.66
CA LEU A 26 -16.20 3.84 -13.47
C LEU A 26 -15.88 3.02 -12.21
N VAL A 27 -16.48 1.83 -12.05
CA VAL A 27 -16.19 0.95 -10.92
C VAL A 27 -14.74 0.47 -10.95
N ILE A 28 -14.26 0.01 -12.09
CA ILE A 28 -12.87 -0.45 -12.24
C ILE A 28 -11.88 0.69 -11.99
N SER A 29 -12.18 1.88 -12.51
CA SER A 29 -11.34 3.08 -12.31
C SER A 29 -11.27 3.45 -10.82
N SER A 30 -12.40 3.46 -10.13
CA SER A 30 -12.47 3.75 -8.69
C SER A 30 -11.71 2.72 -7.84
N LEU A 31 -11.81 1.45 -8.20
CA LEU A 31 -11.07 0.40 -7.50
C LEU A 31 -9.55 0.53 -7.69
N LYS A 32 -9.09 0.90 -8.87
CA LYS A 32 -7.66 1.10 -9.13
C LYS A 32 -7.04 2.22 -8.29
N GLU A 33 -7.77 3.29 -8.05
CA GLU A 33 -7.30 4.40 -7.23
C GLU A 33 -7.18 4.05 -5.74
N ASN A 34 -7.97 3.08 -5.27
CA ASN A 34 -8.02 2.66 -3.88
C ASN A 34 -7.14 1.43 -3.55
N VAL A 35 -6.49 0.84 -4.54
CA VAL A 35 -5.57 -0.27 -4.30
C VAL A 35 -4.26 0.24 -3.74
N VAL A 36 -3.98 -0.11 -2.50
CA VAL A 36 -2.70 0.19 -1.85
C VAL A 36 -1.82 -1.05 -1.93
N TYR A 37 -0.74 -0.95 -2.69
CA TYR A 37 0.18 -2.06 -2.90
C TYR A 37 1.10 -2.25 -1.69
N PHE A 38 1.27 -3.51 -1.29
CA PHE A 38 2.23 -3.90 -0.28
C PHE A 38 3.61 -4.13 -0.92
N LYS A 39 4.64 -3.56 -0.31
CA LYS A 39 6.04 -3.71 -0.75
C LYS A 39 6.97 -3.92 0.43
N SER A 40 8.01 -4.70 0.23
CA SER A 40 9.12 -4.80 1.17
C SER A 40 10.16 -3.71 0.90
N PRO A 41 11.07 -3.41 1.85
CA PRO A 41 12.21 -2.54 1.58
C PRO A 41 13.06 -2.97 0.39
N THR A 42 13.22 -4.25 0.16
CA THR A 42 13.93 -4.78 -1.01
C THR A 42 13.19 -4.48 -2.32
N ASP A 43 11.86 -4.63 -2.34
CA ASP A 43 11.06 -4.29 -3.52
C ASP A 43 11.17 -2.81 -3.89
N ILE A 44 11.18 -1.94 -2.87
CA ILE A 44 11.32 -0.50 -3.06
C ILE A 44 12.71 -0.15 -3.62
N ASN A 45 13.76 -0.78 -3.11
CA ASN A 45 15.12 -0.56 -3.58
C ASN A 45 15.30 -0.95 -5.06
N ASN A 46 14.54 -1.93 -5.53
CA ASN A 46 14.56 -2.43 -6.90
C ASN A 46 13.62 -1.69 -7.85
N LEU A 47 12.87 -0.69 -7.38
CA LEU A 47 11.99 0.11 -8.23
C LEU A 47 12.79 0.92 -9.26
N ASN A 48 12.38 0.85 -10.51
CA ASN A 48 12.95 1.67 -11.57
C ASN A 48 12.57 3.15 -11.45
N GLN A 49 11.32 3.39 -11.02
CA GLN A 49 10.77 4.73 -10.83
C GLN A 49 9.97 4.79 -9.52
N ILE A 50 10.03 5.95 -8.87
CA ILE A 50 9.22 6.22 -7.68
C ILE A 50 7.88 6.78 -8.13
N GLU A 51 6.83 6.01 -7.89
CA GLU A 51 5.47 6.45 -8.15
C GLU A 51 4.93 7.24 -6.95
N ARG A 52 4.24 8.35 -7.22
CA ARG A 52 3.57 9.14 -6.19
C ARG A 52 2.23 8.52 -5.77
N LYS A 53 2.21 7.23 -5.57
CA LYS A 53 1.03 6.50 -5.09
C LYS A 53 1.25 6.06 -3.64
N LYS A 54 0.14 5.98 -2.92
CA LYS A 54 0.16 5.43 -1.56
C LYS A 54 0.53 3.96 -1.60
N ILE A 55 1.49 3.58 -0.78
CA ILE A 55 1.96 2.20 -0.64
C ILE A 55 1.99 1.78 0.82
N ARG A 56 1.99 0.49 1.05
CA ARG A 56 2.25 -0.13 2.35
C ARG A 56 3.62 -0.76 2.34
N VAL A 57 4.43 -0.40 3.31
CA VAL A 57 5.75 -1.00 3.51
C VAL A 57 5.70 -1.82 4.78
N GLY A 58 5.97 -3.09 4.67
CA GLY A 58 6.02 -4.01 5.79
C GLY A 58 7.42 -4.57 6.02
N GLY A 59 7.72 -4.84 7.26
CA GLY A 59 8.97 -5.43 7.70
C GLY A 59 9.06 -5.41 9.22
N MET A 60 10.27 -5.47 9.71
CA MET A 60 10.56 -5.44 11.14
C MET A 60 11.13 -4.07 11.53
N VAL A 61 10.77 -3.59 12.70
CA VAL A 61 11.37 -2.36 13.26
C VAL A 61 12.80 -2.68 13.67
N LYS A 62 13.76 -1.99 13.08
CA LYS A 62 15.18 -2.18 13.40
C LYS A 62 15.48 -1.73 14.84
N LYS A 63 16.25 -2.51 15.56
CA LYS A 63 16.69 -2.17 16.93
C LYS A 63 17.51 -0.88 16.95
N ASN A 64 17.31 -0.06 17.97
CA ASN A 64 17.97 1.24 18.17
C ASN A 64 17.73 2.25 17.03
N SER A 65 16.62 2.11 16.29
CA SER A 65 16.26 3.02 15.21
C SER A 65 15.13 3.98 15.55
N ILE A 66 14.43 3.79 16.65
CA ILE A 66 13.30 4.62 17.05
C ILE A 66 13.80 5.95 17.62
N GLU A 67 13.43 7.04 16.96
CA GLU A 67 13.67 8.40 17.39
C GLU A 67 12.32 9.13 17.48
N ILE A 68 12.06 9.76 18.63
CA ILE A 68 10.85 10.55 18.85
C ILE A 68 11.26 11.99 19.14
N GLU A 69 10.88 12.88 18.25
CA GLU A 69 11.16 14.31 18.38
C GLU A 69 9.88 15.12 18.10
N ASN A 70 9.43 15.92 19.08
CA ASN A 70 8.30 16.85 18.91
C ASN A 70 7.03 16.24 18.28
N LYS A 71 6.59 15.06 18.72
CA LYS A 71 5.47 14.29 18.14
C LYS A 71 5.75 13.66 16.76
N ASN A 72 6.94 13.77 16.25
CA ASN A 72 7.37 13.05 15.06
C ASN A 72 8.08 11.77 15.48
N LEU A 73 7.66 10.67 14.89
CA LEU A 73 8.27 9.37 15.05
C LEU A 73 9.12 9.09 13.81
N LYS A 74 10.37 8.73 14.02
CA LYS A 74 11.26 8.26 12.97
C LYS A 74 11.81 6.90 13.36
N PHE A 75 11.77 5.96 12.46
CA PHE A 75 12.30 4.62 12.67
C PHE A 75 12.68 3.96 11.35
N VAL A 76 13.34 2.82 11.42
CA VAL A 76 13.77 2.07 10.25
C VAL A 76 13.01 0.75 10.18
N ILE A 77 12.46 0.47 9.01
CA ILE A 77 11.89 -0.84 8.66
C ILE A 77 12.93 -1.61 7.87
N THR A 78 13.18 -2.84 8.28
CA THR A 78 14.11 -3.74 7.61
C THR A 78 13.44 -5.06 7.24
N ASP A 79 13.85 -5.63 6.11
CA ASP A 79 13.57 -7.00 5.71
C ASP A 79 14.82 -7.90 5.83
N PHE A 80 15.81 -7.45 6.59
CA PHE A 80 17.15 -8.05 6.78
C PHE A 80 18.05 -8.02 5.54
N LYS A 81 17.59 -7.50 4.41
CA LYS A 81 18.38 -7.25 3.21
C LYS A 81 18.53 -5.76 2.93
N ASN A 82 17.44 -5.04 3.00
CA ASN A 82 17.38 -3.61 2.76
C ASN A 82 16.62 -2.91 3.88
N GLU A 83 16.80 -1.61 3.97
CA GLU A 83 16.19 -0.77 5.00
C GLU A 83 15.52 0.44 4.38
N ILE A 84 14.46 0.90 5.01
CA ILE A 84 13.78 2.14 4.67
C ILE A 84 13.54 2.97 5.93
N ILE A 85 13.82 4.25 5.85
CA ILE A 85 13.55 5.19 6.95
C ILE A 85 12.10 5.67 6.82
N VAL A 86 11.36 5.56 7.91
CA VAL A 86 9.95 5.96 7.98
C VAL A 86 9.82 7.13 8.93
N THR A 87 9.13 8.17 8.49
CA THR A 87 8.73 9.30 9.32
C THR A 87 7.22 9.32 9.46
N PHE A 88 6.74 9.51 10.68
CA PHE A 88 5.32 9.52 11.02
C PHE A 88 5.03 10.64 12.01
N SER A 89 3.96 11.37 11.76
CA SER A 89 3.47 12.41 12.68
C SER A 89 2.09 11.99 13.19
N GLY A 90 1.99 11.74 14.48
CA GLY A 90 0.75 11.30 15.11
C GLY A 90 0.97 10.42 16.34
N ALA A 91 -0.11 9.81 16.82
CA ALA A 91 -0.06 8.92 17.97
C ALA A 91 0.59 7.58 17.62
N VAL A 92 1.59 7.19 18.39
CA VAL A 92 2.28 5.89 18.23
C VAL A 92 1.34 4.77 18.64
N PRO A 93 1.18 3.70 17.84
CA PRO A 93 0.39 2.53 18.22
C PRO A 93 0.93 1.86 19.49
N ASN A 94 0.04 1.34 20.32
CA ASN A 94 0.41 0.71 21.60
C ASN A 94 1.34 -0.51 21.47
N LEU A 95 1.27 -1.19 20.32
CA LEU A 95 2.06 -2.40 20.05
C LEU A 95 3.33 -2.13 19.23
N PHE A 96 3.65 -0.86 18.99
CA PHE A 96 4.82 -0.46 18.26
C PHE A 96 6.07 -0.60 19.13
N GLU A 97 6.91 -1.56 18.80
CA GLU A 97 8.16 -1.85 19.50
C GLU A 97 9.26 -2.26 18.52
N GLU A 98 10.50 -2.05 18.94
CA GLU A 98 11.68 -2.53 18.20
C GLU A 98 11.68 -4.05 18.08
N GLY A 99 12.12 -4.56 16.93
CA GLY A 99 12.21 -5.99 16.65
C GLY A 99 10.87 -6.67 16.38
N LYS A 100 9.78 -5.91 16.32
CA LYS A 100 8.44 -6.43 15.97
C LYS A 100 8.02 -6.05 14.56
N GLY A 101 7.05 -6.80 14.01
CA GLY A 101 6.48 -6.53 12.70
C GLY A 101 5.68 -5.23 12.67
N VAL A 102 5.84 -4.47 11.61
CA VAL A 102 5.14 -3.21 11.39
C VAL A 102 4.80 -3.04 9.91
N VAL A 103 3.69 -2.38 9.65
CA VAL A 103 3.30 -1.93 8.32
C VAL A 103 3.08 -0.43 8.37
N ALA A 104 3.81 0.31 7.55
CA ALA A 104 3.65 1.74 7.38
C ALA A 104 2.97 2.03 6.04
N GLU A 105 1.91 2.83 6.08
CA GLU A 105 1.17 3.26 4.89
C GLU A 105 1.42 4.74 4.63
N GLY A 106 1.85 5.07 3.43
CA GLY A 106 2.15 6.45 3.06
C GLY A 106 2.75 6.58 1.67
N TYR A 107 3.49 7.65 1.48
CA TYR A 107 4.10 8.00 0.21
C TYR A 107 5.63 7.94 0.29
N LEU A 108 6.24 7.39 -0.74
CA LEU A 108 7.70 7.44 -0.89
C LEU A 108 8.15 8.85 -1.26
N GLU A 109 9.08 9.39 -0.49
CA GLU A 109 9.81 10.60 -0.86
C GLU A 109 11.05 10.25 -1.71
N ASP A 110 11.69 9.14 -1.37
CA ASP A 110 12.85 8.56 -2.05
C ASP A 110 12.83 7.03 -1.85
N ARG A 111 13.74 6.31 -2.48
CA ARG A 111 13.90 4.85 -2.30
C ARG A 111 14.23 4.44 -0.86
N LYS A 112 14.75 5.37 -0.06
CA LYS A 112 15.12 5.15 1.34
C LYS A 112 14.22 5.84 2.36
N TYR A 113 13.29 6.69 1.92
CA TYR A 113 12.46 7.51 2.79
C TYR A 113 10.98 7.35 2.47
N LEU A 114 10.21 6.98 3.47
CA LEU A 114 8.75 6.90 3.41
C LEU A 114 8.16 7.90 4.40
N LYS A 115 7.27 8.74 3.93
CA LYS A 115 6.42 9.58 4.77
C LYS A 115 5.13 8.83 5.06
N ALA A 116 5.00 8.27 6.24
CA ALA A 116 3.84 7.51 6.65
C ALA A 116 2.71 8.41 7.14
N GLU A 117 1.49 8.07 6.75
CA GLU A 117 0.25 8.65 7.28
C GLU A 117 -0.39 7.74 8.32
N LYS A 118 -0.09 6.45 8.26
CA LYS A 118 -0.63 5.43 9.15
C LYS A 118 0.40 4.35 9.44
N ILE A 119 0.45 3.91 10.68
CA ILE A 119 1.29 2.81 11.13
C ILE A 119 0.40 1.74 11.75
N LEU A 120 0.62 0.51 11.37
CA LEU A 120 -0.04 -0.68 11.90
C LEU A 120 1.00 -1.58 12.54
N ALA A 121 1.00 -1.66 13.86
CA ALA A 121 1.78 -2.63 14.60
C ALA A 121 0.97 -3.93 14.75
N LYS A 122 1.60 -5.08 14.51
CA LYS A 122 0.89 -6.34 14.59
C LYS A 122 0.98 -6.97 15.99
N HIS A 123 -0.13 -7.59 16.37
CA HIS A 123 -0.34 -8.17 17.70
C HIS A 123 0.40 -9.48 17.91
N ASP A 124 0.88 -10.11 16.84
CA ASP A 124 1.49 -11.43 16.89
C ASP A 124 3.00 -11.31 17.09
N GLU A 125 3.51 -11.82 18.20
CA GLU A 125 4.94 -11.84 18.51
C GLU A 125 5.77 -12.65 17.48
N ASN A 126 5.13 -13.58 16.78
CA ASN A 126 5.75 -14.43 15.77
C ASN A 126 5.40 -13.98 14.34
N TYR A 127 4.70 -12.84 14.19
CA TYR A 127 4.35 -12.38 12.85
C TYR A 127 5.57 -11.90 12.10
N MET A 128 5.82 -12.55 10.98
CA MET A 128 6.81 -12.15 10.01
C MET A 128 6.13 -11.98 8.65
N PRO A 129 6.26 -10.83 7.98
CA PRO A 129 5.73 -10.68 6.63
C PRO A 129 6.23 -11.82 5.71
N PRO A 130 5.39 -12.33 4.80
CA PRO A 130 5.78 -13.44 3.92
C PRO A 130 7.08 -13.18 3.15
N GLU A 131 7.27 -11.95 2.69
CA GLU A 131 8.46 -11.54 1.93
C GLU A 131 9.74 -11.63 2.78
N VAL A 132 9.65 -11.27 4.06
CA VAL A 132 10.77 -11.37 5.00
C VAL A 132 11.07 -12.82 5.34
N LYS A 133 10.03 -13.63 5.50
CA LYS A 133 10.16 -15.06 5.76
C LYS A 133 10.85 -15.80 4.61
N GLU A 134 10.48 -15.49 3.38
CA GLU A 134 11.14 -16.01 2.19
C GLU A 134 12.61 -15.59 2.10
N ALA A 135 12.93 -14.36 2.44
CA ALA A 135 14.29 -13.83 2.45
C ALA A 135 15.21 -14.56 3.45
N ILE A 136 14.66 -14.99 4.60
CA ILE A 136 15.42 -15.72 5.63
C ILE A 136 15.59 -17.19 5.25
N GLN A 137 14.58 -17.81 4.63
CA GLN A 137 14.63 -19.21 4.22
C GLN A 137 15.48 -19.47 2.97
N GLY A 138 15.80 -18.43 2.23
CA GLY A 138 16.61 -18.49 1.02
C GLY A 138 18.13 -18.45 1.23
N ASN A 139 18.61 -18.55 2.48
CA ASN A 139 20.04 -18.64 2.84
C ASN A 139 20.41 -20.03 3.32
#